data_72a2508fc50aa53b38b9eb0486b00c53
#
_entry.id   72a2508fc50aa53b38b9eb0486b00c53
#
_cell.length_a   1.000
_cell.length_b   1.000
_cell.length_c   1.000
_cell.angle_alpha   90.00
_cell.angle_beta   90.00
_cell.angle_gamma   90.00
#
_symmetry.space_group_name_H-M   'P 1'
#
loop_
_entity.id
_entity.type
_entity.pdbx_description
1 polymer ?
#
loop_
_entity_poly.entity_id
_entity_poly.type
_entity_poly.pdbx_seq_one_letter_code
_entity_poly.pdbx_strand_id
1 'polypeptide(L)'
;MRRRIFQESLAEPGQAPLENCWLLVEAVNPRKEGPERPDVSERGGPAKVCAFCLVTPELPIGRAVLGLDVAPHLAGSPLEGKLLRRGVQRARELGARVGHLCLGSSSPRRALVEREGFTLARVYCDLVWREEALPSPGPLPPGFSLRAFQPGDAPALTAVQNAAFADGWGFCPNTVAQIEYRTGRSDTAHRGIFLMYHPDAPGQSVGYCWTFQTPVAERTRGVIGMIGVVPEYRGRGLSRPLLLAGMAYLRSAGVYDIGLHVDQTNAPARRLYDAVGFRKTGELNWFEVRLGLE
;
A
#
# COMPACT_ATOMS: atom_id res chain seq x y z
N MET A 1 -1.67 -11.39 13.05
CA MET A 1 -1.64 -9.98 12.59
C MET A 1 -1.84 -9.83 11.07
N ARG A 2 -1.03 -10.46 10.16
CA ARG A 2 -1.18 -10.33 8.69
C ARG A 2 -2.59 -10.67 8.18
N ARG A 3 -3.22 -11.76 8.67
CA ARG A 3 -4.58 -12.15 8.28
C ARG A 3 -5.62 -11.07 8.62
N ARG A 4 -5.51 -10.46 9.79
CA ARG A 4 -6.41 -9.38 10.24
C ARG A 4 -6.27 -8.13 9.37
N ILE A 5 -5.03 -7.70 9.09
CA ILE A 5 -4.75 -6.54 8.23
C ILE A 5 -5.34 -6.77 6.82
N PHE A 6 -5.21 -7.98 6.27
CA PHE A 6 -5.79 -8.34 4.98
C PHE A 6 -7.32 -8.29 5.02
N GLN A 7 -7.95 -8.84 6.06
CA GLN A 7 -9.40 -8.77 6.24
C GLN A 7 -9.91 -7.32 6.37
N GLU A 8 -9.23 -6.50 7.15
CA GLU A 8 -9.50 -5.08 7.28
C GLU A 8 -9.35 -4.35 5.94
N SER A 9 -8.36 -4.71 5.11
CA SER A 9 -8.21 -4.11 3.77
C SER A 9 -9.37 -4.42 2.84
N LEU A 10 -9.96 -5.61 2.94
CA LEU A 10 -11.12 -6.01 2.15
C LEU A 10 -12.42 -5.30 2.58
N ALA A 11 -12.50 -4.84 3.83
CA ALA A 11 -13.67 -4.17 4.39
C ALA A 11 -13.63 -2.63 4.22
N GLU A 12 -12.66 -2.10 3.51
CA GLU A 12 -12.51 -0.66 3.29
C GLU A 12 -13.70 -0.10 2.47
N PRO A 13 -14.23 1.09 2.80
CA PRO A 13 -15.29 1.74 2.04
C PRO A 13 -14.98 1.86 0.55
N GLY A 14 -15.90 1.44 -0.30
CA GLY A 14 -15.72 1.40 -1.76
C GLY A 14 -15.13 0.10 -2.30
N GLN A 15 -14.72 -0.84 -1.44
CA GLN A 15 -14.37 -2.19 -1.84
C GLN A 15 -15.62 -3.07 -1.90
N ALA A 16 -15.67 -3.97 -2.88
CA ALA A 16 -16.70 -5.00 -2.99
C ALA A 16 -16.01 -6.38 -3.09
N PRO A 17 -15.44 -6.88 -1.98
CA PRO A 17 -14.56 -8.06 -2.04
C PRO A 17 -15.25 -9.31 -2.51
N LEU A 18 -16.55 -9.48 -2.25
CA LEU A 18 -17.33 -10.64 -2.75
C LEU A 18 -17.47 -10.62 -4.27
N GLU A 19 -17.40 -9.47 -4.91
CA GLU A 19 -17.51 -9.29 -6.35
C GLU A 19 -16.15 -9.18 -7.04
N ASN A 20 -15.14 -8.65 -6.34
CA ASN A 20 -13.86 -8.22 -6.88
C ASN A 20 -12.68 -9.09 -6.41
N CYS A 21 -12.92 -10.18 -5.69
CA CYS A 21 -11.89 -11.10 -5.23
C CYS A 21 -12.21 -12.53 -5.62
N TRP A 22 -11.26 -13.22 -6.25
CA TRP A 22 -11.35 -14.64 -6.58
C TRP A 22 -10.30 -15.41 -5.80
N LEU A 23 -10.72 -16.51 -5.24
CA LEU A 23 -9.88 -17.42 -4.48
C LEU A 23 -9.73 -18.74 -5.24
N LEU A 24 -8.52 -19.25 -5.35
CA LEU A 24 -8.25 -20.63 -5.69
C LEU A 24 -8.09 -21.42 -4.41
N VAL A 25 -8.90 -22.48 -4.27
CA VAL A 25 -8.96 -23.29 -3.06
C VAL A 25 -8.56 -24.71 -3.40
N GLU A 26 -7.59 -25.24 -2.66
CA GLU A 26 -7.27 -26.67 -2.72
C GLU A 26 -8.34 -27.46 -1.94
N ALA A 27 -9.01 -28.39 -2.62
CA ALA A 27 -9.88 -29.33 -1.94
C ALA A 27 -9.00 -30.24 -1.06
N VAL A 28 -9.15 -30.15 0.24
CA VAL A 28 -8.56 -31.12 1.15
C VAL A 28 -9.29 -32.45 0.89
N ASN A 29 -8.61 -33.35 0.16
CA ASN A 29 -9.14 -34.67 -0.11
C ASN A 29 -9.05 -35.49 1.20
N PRO A 30 -10.17 -35.89 1.83
CA PRO A 30 -10.14 -36.71 3.04
C PRO A 30 -9.86 -38.17 2.69
N ARG A 31 -8.83 -38.43 1.90
CA ARG A 31 -8.44 -39.81 1.57
C ARG A 31 -7.07 -40.15 2.12
N LYS A 32 -7.14 -40.78 3.30
CA LYS A 32 -6.46 -42.06 3.58
C LYS A 32 -6.97 -42.58 4.92
N GLU A 33 -8.08 -43.28 4.92
CA GLU A 33 -8.38 -44.32 5.92
C GLU A 33 -9.79 -44.91 5.64
N GLY A 34 -9.80 -46.16 5.18
CA GLY A 34 -10.89 -47.10 5.30
C GLY A 34 -12.08 -47.03 4.30
N PRO A 35 -12.78 -48.16 4.07
CA PRO A 35 -13.90 -48.25 3.13
C PRO A 35 -15.24 -47.98 3.82
N GLU A 36 -15.46 -46.81 4.41
CA GLU A 36 -16.80 -46.41 4.84
C GLU A 36 -17.26 -45.19 4.02
N ARG A 37 -18.46 -45.26 3.49
CA ARG A 37 -19.07 -44.17 2.70
C ARG A 37 -19.30 -42.97 3.61
N PRO A 38 -18.66 -41.84 3.38
CA PRO A 38 -18.94 -40.65 4.17
C PRO A 38 -20.32 -40.09 3.76
N ASP A 39 -21.10 -39.75 4.75
CA ASP A 39 -22.31 -38.93 4.62
C ASP A 39 -21.95 -37.58 3.94
N VAL A 40 -22.78 -37.14 3.00
CA VAL A 40 -22.56 -35.97 2.15
C VAL A 40 -22.64 -34.64 2.92
N SER A 41 -23.06 -34.67 4.18
CA SER A 41 -23.25 -33.52 5.05
C SER A 41 -21.99 -33.02 5.76
N GLU A 42 -20.87 -33.78 5.79
CA GLU A 42 -19.63 -33.43 6.49
C GLU A 42 -18.42 -33.17 5.55
N ARG A 43 -18.63 -32.64 4.37
CA ARG A 43 -17.54 -32.23 3.46
C ARG A 43 -16.98 -30.86 3.79
N GLY A 44 -16.38 -30.67 4.94
CA GLY A 44 -15.89 -29.37 5.38
C GLY A 44 -14.61 -29.39 6.22
N GLY A 45 -13.55 -30.05 5.75
CA GLY A 45 -12.22 -29.69 6.22
C GLY A 45 -11.90 -28.25 5.81
N PRO A 46 -11.07 -27.48 6.57
CA PRO A 46 -10.77 -26.10 6.23
C PRO A 46 -10.11 -26.04 4.85
N ALA A 47 -10.84 -25.48 3.88
CA ALA A 47 -10.33 -25.29 2.54
C ALA A 47 -9.09 -24.39 2.56
N LYS A 48 -7.98 -24.83 1.96
CA LYS A 48 -6.73 -24.08 1.92
C LYS A 48 -6.73 -23.15 0.72
N VAL A 49 -6.73 -21.85 0.97
CA VAL A 49 -6.56 -20.84 -0.10
C VAL A 49 -5.12 -20.92 -0.62
N CYS A 50 -4.98 -21.20 -1.91
CA CYS A 50 -3.70 -21.36 -2.60
C CYS A 50 -3.36 -20.20 -3.52
N ALA A 51 -4.36 -19.43 -3.96
CA ALA A 51 -4.16 -18.22 -4.73
C ALA A 51 -5.34 -17.26 -4.57
N PHE A 52 -5.09 -15.98 -4.82
CA PHE A 52 -6.17 -15.00 -4.97
C PHE A 52 -5.82 -13.95 -6.03
N CYS A 53 -6.86 -13.35 -6.59
CA CYS A 53 -6.79 -12.12 -7.35
C CYS A 53 -7.83 -11.15 -6.78
N LEU A 54 -7.37 -9.96 -6.39
CA LEU A 54 -8.21 -8.87 -5.92
C LEU A 54 -8.15 -7.73 -6.92
N VAL A 55 -9.30 -7.16 -7.28
CA VAL A 55 -9.41 -5.97 -8.12
C VAL A 55 -9.90 -4.82 -7.26
N THR A 56 -9.07 -3.80 -7.11
CA THR A 56 -9.39 -2.56 -6.39
C THR A 56 -9.71 -1.48 -7.42
N PRO A 57 -10.99 -1.07 -7.56
CA PRO A 57 -11.35 -0.03 -8.49
C PRO A 57 -10.94 1.35 -7.98
N GLU A 58 -10.35 2.15 -8.87
CA GLU A 58 -10.00 3.56 -8.67
C GLU A 58 -10.58 4.36 -9.85
N LEU A 59 -11.88 4.27 -10.00
CA LEU A 59 -12.62 4.82 -11.13
C LEU A 59 -12.52 6.33 -11.32
N PRO A 60 -12.36 7.17 -10.27
CA PRO A 60 -12.11 8.60 -10.46
C PRO A 60 -10.92 8.92 -11.37
N ILE A 61 -9.92 8.03 -11.43
CA ILE A 61 -8.76 8.15 -12.35
C ILE A 61 -8.79 7.13 -13.49
N GLY A 62 -9.88 6.38 -13.63
CA GLY A 62 -10.08 5.38 -14.69
C GLY A 62 -9.18 4.16 -14.54
N ARG A 63 -8.77 3.82 -13.31
CA ARG A 63 -7.82 2.76 -13.00
C ARG A 63 -8.47 1.64 -12.18
N ALA A 64 -7.96 0.41 -12.35
CA ALA A 64 -8.09 -0.66 -11.37
C ALA A 64 -6.71 -1.19 -10.98
N VAL A 65 -6.50 -1.47 -9.70
CA VAL A 65 -5.27 -2.12 -9.21
C VAL A 65 -5.56 -3.60 -8.98
N LEU A 66 -4.73 -4.46 -9.55
CA LEU A 66 -4.82 -5.91 -9.42
C LEU A 66 -3.80 -6.41 -8.40
N GLY A 67 -4.29 -7.06 -7.35
CA GLY A 67 -3.47 -7.82 -6.41
C GLY A 67 -3.52 -9.30 -6.79
N LEU A 68 -2.39 -9.90 -7.13
CA LEU A 68 -2.28 -11.31 -7.47
C LEU A 68 -1.26 -11.98 -6.55
N ASP A 69 -1.69 -12.99 -5.82
CA ASP A 69 -0.80 -13.83 -5.05
C ASP A 69 -1.14 -15.30 -5.20
N VAL A 70 -0.11 -16.14 -5.30
CA VAL A 70 -0.25 -17.59 -5.45
C VAL A 70 0.77 -18.31 -4.59
N ALA A 71 0.40 -19.48 -4.08
CA ALA A 71 1.30 -20.35 -3.37
C ALA A 71 2.48 -20.78 -4.29
N PRO A 72 3.68 -20.99 -3.73
CA PRO A 72 4.89 -21.28 -4.54
C PRO A 72 4.73 -22.42 -5.54
N HIS A 73 3.99 -23.48 -5.20
CA HIS A 73 3.77 -24.65 -6.07
C HIS A 73 2.85 -24.36 -7.27
N LEU A 74 2.11 -23.24 -7.26
CA LEU A 74 1.26 -22.79 -8.35
C LEU A 74 1.90 -21.68 -9.19
N ALA A 75 3.05 -21.15 -8.77
CA ALA A 75 3.72 -20.09 -9.49
C ALA A 75 4.12 -20.55 -10.91
N GLY A 76 3.77 -19.74 -11.91
CA GLY A 76 3.99 -20.06 -13.32
C GLY A 76 2.99 -21.06 -13.93
N SER A 77 2.03 -21.57 -13.14
CA SER A 77 1.03 -22.51 -13.64
C SER A 77 0.00 -21.82 -14.56
N PRO A 78 -0.70 -22.58 -15.44
CA PRO A 78 -1.80 -22.04 -16.23
C PRO A 78 -2.94 -21.44 -15.40
N LEU A 79 -3.09 -21.86 -14.13
CA LEU A 79 -4.10 -21.35 -13.22
C LEU A 79 -3.81 -19.90 -12.80
N GLU A 80 -2.54 -19.56 -12.59
CA GLU A 80 -2.12 -18.19 -12.29
C GLU A 80 -2.52 -17.23 -13.41
N GLY A 81 -2.26 -17.59 -14.68
CA GLY A 81 -2.67 -16.79 -15.84
C GLY A 81 -4.20 -16.68 -15.98
N LYS A 82 -4.95 -17.77 -15.70
CA LYS A 82 -6.42 -17.72 -15.71
C LYS A 82 -6.96 -16.75 -14.64
N LEU A 83 -6.37 -16.77 -13.46
CA LEU A 83 -6.76 -15.89 -12.36
C LEU A 83 -6.46 -14.42 -12.68
N LEU A 84 -5.29 -14.12 -13.28
CA LEU A 84 -4.96 -12.77 -13.74
C LEU A 84 -5.93 -12.27 -14.82
N ARG A 85 -6.23 -13.10 -15.83
CA ARG A 85 -7.20 -12.74 -16.89
C ARG A 85 -8.58 -12.47 -16.32
N ARG A 86 -9.03 -13.23 -15.31
CA ARG A 86 -10.31 -12.96 -14.65
C ARG A 86 -10.30 -11.59 -13.94
N GLY A 87 -9.20 -11.23 -13.27
CA GLY A 87 -9.02 -9.90 -12.69
C GLY A 87 -9.04 -8.79 -13.74
N VAL A 88 -8.35 -8.97 -14.86
CA VAL A 88 -8.36 -8.03 -15.99
C VAL A 88 -9.77 -7.87 -16.57
N GLN A 89 -10.50 -8.97 -16.75
CA GLN A 89 -11.88 -8.94 -17.21
C GLN A 89 -12.78 -8.16 -16.24
N ARG A 90 -12.63 -8.38 -14.94
CA ARG A 90 -13.40 -7.64 -13.93
C ARG A 90 -13.09 -6.15 -13.94
N ALA A 91 -11.83 -5.79 -14.12
CA ALA A 91 -11.45 -4.38 -14.23
C ALA A 91 -12.15 -3.68 -15.42
N ARG A 92 -12.31 -4.37 -16.57
CA ARG A 92 -13.11 -3.89 -17.72
C ARG A 92 -14.59 -3.76 -17.36
N GLU A 93 -15.19 -4.80 -16.75
CA GLU A 93 -16.58 -4.79 -16.31
C GLU A 93 -16.91 -3.62 -15.38
N LEU A 94 -15.94 -3.20 -14.56
CA LEU A 94 -16.04 -2.04 -13.66
C LEU A 94 -15.86 -0.69 -14.38
N GLY A 95 -15.51 -0.68 -15.67
CA GLY A 95 -15.29 0.54 -16.46
C GLY A 95 -13.91 1.18 -16.28
N ALA A 96 -12.94 0.46 -15.75
CA ALA A 96 -11.57 0.95 -15.72
C ALA A 96 -10.96 0.98 -17.14
N ARG A 97 -10.18 2.03 -17.43
CA ARG A 97 -9.46 2.19 -18.71
C ARG A 97 -8.09 1.54 -18.70
N VAL A 98 -7.50 1.42 -17.51
CA VAL A 98 -6.20 0.79 -17.30
C VAL A 98 -6.23 -0.13 -16.08
N GLY A 99 -5.52 -1.25 -16.18
CA GLY A 99 -5.23 -2.14 -15.06
C GLY A 99 -3.76 -2.00 -14.66
N HIS A 100 -3.50 -1.84 -13.36
CA HIS A 100 -2.15 -1.81 -12.83
C HIS A 100 -1.89 -3.01 -11.92
N LEU A 101 -0.66 -3.54 -11.98
CA LEU A 101 -0.18 -4.60 -11.11
C LEU A 101 1.26 -4.30 -10.68
N CYS A 102 1.54 -4.43 -9.37
CA CYS A 102 2.87 -4.18 -8.81
C CYS A 102 3.60 -5.49 -8.52
N LEU A 103 4.86 -5.58 -8.95
CA LEU A 103 5.74 -6.72 -8.68
C LEU A 103 7.09 -6.23 -8.14
N GLY A 104 7.69 -7.00 -7.24
CA GLY A 104 9.12 -6.82 -6.96
C GLY A 104 9.96 -7.08 -8.21
N SER A 105 11.09 -6.41 -8.36
CA SER A 105 11.95 -6.49 -9.55
C SER A 105 12.45 -7.91 -9.86
N SER A 106 12.62 -8.73 -8.83
CA SER A 106 13.04 -10.14 -8.94
C SER A 106 11.86 -11.13 -9.05
N SER A 107 10.64 -10.64 -9.24
CA SER A 107 9.47 -11.52 -9.29
C SER A 107 9.49 -12.44 -10.51
N PRO A 108 9.35 -13.77 -10.34
CA PRO A 108 9.26 -14.71 -11.46
C PRO A 108 7.97 -14.51 -12.29
N ARG A 109 6.99 -13.75 -11.77
CA ARG A 109 5.73 -13.46 -12.48
C ARG A 109 5.88 -12.45 -13.60
N ARG A 110 7.02 -11.80 -13.75
CA ARG A 110 7.24 -10.78 -14.78
C ARG A 110 6.91 -11.30 -16.18
N ALA A 111 7.45 -12.45 -16.56
CA ALA A 111 7.20 -13.05 -17.87
C ALA A 111 5.71 -13.41 -18.11
N LEU A 112 4.98 -13.82 -17.06
CA LEU A 112 3.54 -14.04 -17.14
C LEU A 112 2.81 -12.73 -17.42
N VAL A 113 3.09 -11.70 -16.63
CA VAL A 113 2.41 -10.40 -16.70
C VAL A 113 2.65 -9.75 -18.08
N GLU A 114 3.89 -9.79 -18.60
CA GLU A 114 4.23 -9.30 -19.94
C GLU A 114 3.51 -10.09 -21.05
N ARG A 115 3.40 -11.41 -20.94
CA ARG A 115 2.66 -12.26 -21.88
C ARG A 115 1.14 -11.97 -21.87
N GLU A 116 0.58 -11.55 -20.75
CA GLU A 116 -0.81 -11.13 -20.61
C GLU A 116 -1.04 -9.67 -21.05
N GLY A 117 -0.06 -9.05 -21.72
CA GLY A 117 -0.16 -7.73 -22.35
C GLY A 117 0.16 -6.55 -21.45
N PHE A 118 0.69 -6.78 -20.27
CA PHE A 118 1.13 -5.69 -19.41
C PHE A 118 2.51 -5.18 -19.82
N THR A 119 2.72 -3.88 -19.73
CA THR A 119 3.99 -3.20 -19.97
C THR A 119 4.46 -2.47 -18.72
N LEU A 120 5.77 -2.33 -18.54
CA LEU A 120 6.34 -1.58 -17.41
C LEU A 120 5.97 -0.09 -17.54
N ALA A 121 5.24 0.43 -16.56
CA ALA A 121 4.78 1.81 -16.53
C ALA A 121 5.60 2.69 -15.57
N ARG A 122 5.99 2.15 -14.39
CA ARG A 122 6.70 2.91 -13.36
C ARG A 122 7.60 2.01 -12.52
N VAL A 123 8.69 2.59 -12.03
CA VAL A 123 9.62 1.93 -11.08
C VAL A 123 9.67 2.74 -9.79
N TYR A 124 9.51 2.07 -8.67
CA TYR A 124 9.69 2.62 -7.34
C TYR A 124 10.92 1.99 -6.68
N CYS A 125 11.75 2.81 -6.04
CA CYS A 125 12.84 2.32 -5.21
C CYS A 125 12.27 1.86 -3.85
N ASP A 126 12.63 0.66 -3.41
CA ASP A 126 12.46 0.21 -2.03
C ASP A 126 13.69 0.68 -1.25
N LEU A 127 13.46 1.56 -0.27
CA LEU A 127 14.52 2.15 0.56
C LEU A 127 14.35 1.69 2.00
N VAL A 128 15.47 1.45 2.67
CA VAL A 128 15.49 1.04 4.08
C VAL A 128 16.52 1.86 4.85
N TRP A 129 16.15 2.25 6.06
CA TRP A 129 17.00 2.91 7.05
C TRP A 129 17.24 1.97 8.24
N ARG A 130 18.52 1.80 8.64
CA ARG A 130 18.94 0.88 9.71
C ARG A 130 20.03 1.45 10.63
N GLU A 131 20.24 2.76 10.61
CA GLU A 131 21.27 3.40 11.43
C GLU A 131 20.90 3.31 12.93
N GLU A 132 21.89 3.31 13.80
CA GLU A 132 21.69 3.23 15.25
C GLU A 132 21.00 4.48 15.82
N ALA A 133 21.38 5.65 15.35
CA ALA A 133 20.87 6.94 15.82
C ALA A 133 20.15 7.71 14.73
N LEU A 134 19.01 8.28 15.10
CA LEU A 134 18.28 9.21 14.23
C LEU A 134 19.09 10.50 14.03
N PRO A 135 19.12 11.05 12.82
CA PRO A 135 19.62 12.40 12.61
C PRO A 135 18.81 13.41 13.42
N SER A 136 19.47 14.46 13.91
CA SER A 136 18.77 15.55 14.60
C SER A 136 17.71 16.17 13.66
N PRO A 137 16.47 16.37 14.14
CA PRO A 137 15.42 17.01 13.35
C PRO A 137 15.74 18.49 13.06
N GLY A 138 16.55 19.12 13.92
CA GLY A 138 16.70 20.57 13.92
C GLY A 138 15.41 21.29 14.38
N PRO A 139 15.42 22.61 14.47
CA PRO A 139 14.21 23.39 14.76
C PRO A 139 13.26 23.35 13.55
N LEU A 140 11.96 23.44 13.82
CA LEU A 140 10.99 23.71 12.76
C LEU A 140 11.24 25.11 12.17
N PRO A 141 10.99 25.30 10.87
CA PRO A 141 10.99 26.64 10.30
C PRO A 141 10.00 27.55 11.05
N PRO A 142 10.28 28.85 11.17
CA PRO A 142 9.42 29.79 11.89
C PRO A 142 7.95 29.75 11.40
N GLY A 143 7.02 29.81 12.34
CA GLY A 143 5.58 29.77 12.07
C GLY A 143 5.00 28.35 11.92
N PHE A 144 5.81 27.34 11.70
CA PHE A 144 5.29 25.97 11.56
C PHE A 144 5.15 25.25 12.90
N SER A 145 4.08 24.49 13.03
CA SER A 145 3.86 23.59 14.15
C SER A 145 3.58 22.16 13.64
N LEU A 146 3.97 21.18 14.45
CA LEU A 146 3.82 19.77 14.14
C LEU A 146 3.17 19.07 15.34
N ARG A 147 2.13 18.27 15.10
CA ARG A 147 1.50 17.45 16.12
C ARG A 147 1.06 16.10 15.58
N ALA A 148 0.85 15.16 16.48
CA ALA A 148 0.23 13.89 16.14
C ALA A 148 -1.26 14.06 15.81
N PHE A 149 -1.76 13.16 14.99
CA PHE A 149 -3.18 13.02 14.63
C PHE A 149 -4.04 12.78 15.87
N GLN A 150 -5.21 13.40 15.88
CA GLN A 150 -6.22 13.25 16.92
C GLN A 150 -7.56 12.79 16.31
N PRO A 151 -8.45 12.17 17.08
CA PRO A 151 -9.82 11.92 16.65
C PRO A 151 -10.46 13.20 16.12
N GLY A 152 -11.07 13.12 14.93
CA GLY A 152 -11.64 14.28 14.22
C GLY A 152 -10.71 14.92 13.17
N ASP A 153 -9.44 14.54 13.08
CA ASP A 153 -8.49 15.07 12.07
C ASP A 153 -8.64 14.42 10.68
N ALA A 154 -9.49 13.42 10.51
CA ALA A 154 -9.63 12.73 9.22
C ALA A 154 -9.94 13.68 8.05
N PRO A 155 -10.80 14.70 8.17
CA PRO A 155 -10.99 15.69 7.10
C PRO A 155 -9.71 16.45 6.74
N ALA A 156 -8.93 16.90 7.75
CA ALA A 156 -7.68 17.62 7.52
C ALA A 156 -6.61 16.72 6.88
N LEU A 157 -6.51 15.46 7.33
CA LEU A 157 -5.60 14.46 6.74
C LEU A 157 -6.00 14.14 5.29
N THR A 158 -7.30 14.00 5.02
CA THR A 158 -7.81 13.77 3.65
C THR A 158 -7.45 14.93 2.73
N ALA A 159 -7.70 16.16 3.17
CA ALA A 159 -7.43 17.35 2.39
C ALA A 159 -5.94 17.50 2.06
N VAL A 160 -5.06 17.39 3.06
CA VAL A 160 -3.61 17.54 2.86
C VAL A 160 -3.05 16.40 2.00
N GLN A 161 -3.55 15.18 2.15
CA GLN A 161 -3.13 14.04 1.34
C GLN A 161 -3.51 14.23 -0.12
N ASN A 162 -4.77 14.57 -0.39
CA ASN A 162 -5.26 14.79 -1.74
C ASN A 162 -4.52 15.95 -2.42
N ALA A 163 -4.29 17.06 -1.72
CA ALA A 163 -3.54 18.20 -2.25
C ALA A 163 -2.06 17.88 -2.50
N ALA A 164 -1.41 17.21 -1.54
CA ALA A 164 0.02 16.89 -1.66
C ALA A 164 0.36 15.89 -2.77
N PHE A 165 -0.60 15.08 -3.20
CA PHE A 165 -0.39 14.04 -4.22
C PHE A 165 -1.22 14.24 -5.49
N ALA A 166 -1.91 15.38 -5.65
CA ALA A 166 -2.76 15.64 -6.81
C ALA A 166 -2.06 15.41 -8.15
N ASP A 167 -0.77 15.77 -8.24
CA ASP A 167 0.06 15.57 -9.43
C ASP A 167 0.80 14.23 -9.44
N GLY A 168 0.58 13.38 -8.44
CA GLY A 168 1.28 12.09 -8.29
C GLY A 168 0.81 11.06 -9.30
N TRP A 169 1.75 10.34 -9.93
CA TRP A 169 1.40 9.24 -10.82
C TRP A 169 0.55 8.19 -10.08
N GLY A 170 -0.62 7.90 -10.64
CA GLY A 170 -1.53 6.89 -10.12
C GLY A 170 -2.12 7.21 -8.74
N PHE A 171 -2.09 8.44 -8.29
CA PHE A 171 -2.78 8.82 -7.07
C PHE A 171 -4.29 8.95 -7.33
N CYS A 172 -5.08 8.20 -6.58
CA CYS A 172 -6.54 8.31 -6.55
C CYS A 172 -6.95 9.12 -5.31
N PRO A 173 -7.71 10.20 -5.45
CA PRO A 173 -8.16 10.98 -4.30
C PRO A 173 -8.96 10.12 -3.31
N ASN A 174 -8.70 10.33 -2.03
CA ASN A 174 -9.39 9.62 -0.95
C ASN A 174 -10.63 10.40 -0.50
N THR A 175 -11.63 9.67 -0.01
CA THR A 175 -12.75 10.23 0.74
C THR A 175 -12.42 10.29 2.23
N VAL A 176 -13.12 11.15 2.98
CA VAL A 176 -12.99 11.22 4.45
C VAL A 176 -13.31 9.86 5.08
N ALA A 177 -14.36 9.18 4.62
CA ALA A 177 -14.75 7.87 5.12
C ALA A 177 -13.65 6.80 4.94
N GLN A 178 -12.91 6.83 3.83
CA GLN A 178 -11.76 5.95 3.62
C GLN A 178 -10.63 6.27 4.59
N ILE A 179 -10.33 7.54 4.84
CA ILE A 179 -9.29 7.94 5.79
C ILE A 179 -9.70 7.60 7.22
N GLU A 180 -10.93 7.83 7.63
CA GLU A 180 -11.47 7.39 8.93
C GLU A 180 -11.32 5.88 9.11
N TYR A 181 -11.70 5.11 8.11
CA TYR A 181 -11.55 3.67 8.13
C TYR A 181 -10.08 3.25 8.28
N ARG A 182 -9.19 3.79 7.44
CA ARG A 182 -7.75 3.45 7.45
C ARG A 182 -7.06 3.86 8.75
N THR A 183 -7.41 5.00 9.34
CA THR A 183 -6.85 5.44 10.62
C THR A 183 -7.32 4.59 11.80
N GLY A 184 -8.47 3.91 11.69
CA GLY A 184 -8.99 2.96 12.68
C GLY A 184 -8.44 1.54 12.56
N ARG A 185 -7.62 1.22 11.53
CA ARG A 185 -7.09 -0.13 11.32
C ARG A 185 -6.07 -0.53 12.37
N SER A 186 -5.93 -1.84 12.55
CA SER A 186 -5.03 -2.43 13.56
C SER A 186 -3.53 -2.22 13.28
N ASP A 187 -3.14 -1.88 12.03
CA ASP A 187 -1.77 -1.57 11.63
C ASP A 187 -1.43 -0.07 11.72
N THR A 188 -2.41 0.75 12.09
CA THR A 188 -2.29 2.20 12.21
C THR A 188 -2.37 2.63 13.65
N ALA A 189 -1.48 3.52 14.07
CA ALA A 189 -1.54 4.21 15.36
C ALA A 189 -1.63 5.72 15.14
N HIS A 190 -2.61 6.38 15.75
CA HIS A 190 -2.80 7.83 15.63
C HIS A 190 -1.53 8.62 15.96
N ARG A 191 -0.75 8.15 16.96
CA ARG A 191 0.53 8.75 17.35
C ARG A 191 1.62 8.63 16.27
N GLY A 192 1.45 7.76 15.29
CA GLY A 192 2.34 7.57 14.15
C GLY A 192 1.92 8.35 12.90
N ILE A 193 0.88 9.18 13.01
CA ILE A 193 0.45 10.10 11.97
C ILE A 193 0.72 11.52 12.45
N PHE A 194 1.41 12.31 11.66
CA PHE A 194 1.80 13.68 11.99
C PHE A 194 1.20 14.65 10.99
N LEU A 195 0.66 15.75 11.49
CA LEU A 195 0.10 16.85 10.71
C LEU A 195 0.89 18.13 11.01
N MET A 196 1.21 18.88 9.97
CA MET A 196 1.95 20.15 10.07
C MET A 196 1.02 21.30 9.71
N TYR A 197 1.09 22.36 10.48
CA TYR A 197 0.25 23.54 10.36
C TYR A 197 1.08 24.82 10.25
N HIS A 198 0.48 25.85 9.63
CA HIS A 198 1.04 27.19 9.54
C HIS A 198 -0.06 28.24 9.75
N PRO A 199 0.20 29.40 10.39
CA PRO A 199 -0.79 30.42 10.64
C PRO A 199 -1.50 30.95 9.38
N ASP A 200 -0.80 31.01 8.24
CA ASP A 200 -1.36 31.48 6.94
C ASP A 200 -2.36 30.47 6.33
N ALA A 201 -2.49 29.28 6.92
CA ALA A 201 -3.45 28.26 6.50
C ALA A 201 -4.29 27.82 7.73
N PRO A 202 -5.12 28.70 8.31
CA PRO A 202 -5.84 28.43 9.54
C PRO A 202 -6.75 27.23 9.41
N GLY A 203 -6.62 26.28 10.34
CA GLY A 203 -7.40 25.05 10.37
C GLY A 203 -7.01 24.00 9.30
N GLN A 204 -6.05 24.29 8.43
CA GLN A 204 -5.61 23.39 7.36
C GLN A 204 -4.21 22.85 7.65
N SER A 205 -4.03 21.54 7.44
CA SER A 205 -2.71 20.93 7.45
C SER A 205 -1.98 21.23 6.13
N VAL A 206 -0.71 21.66 6.21
CA VAL A 206 0.14 21.98 5.06
C VAL A 206 1.09 20.85 4.68
N GLY A 207 1.18 19.83 5.54
CA GLY A 207 2.00 18.65 5.28
C GLY A 207 1.69 17.56 6.29
N TYR A 208 2.03 16.31 5.95
CA TYR A 208 1.79 15.17 6.83
C TYR A 208 2.85 14.07 6.64
N CYS A 209 2.93 13.21 7.64
CA CYS A 209 3.66 11.94 7.58
C CYS A 209 2.79 10.85 8.23
N TRP A 210 2.62 9.73 7.55
CA TRP A 210 1.85 8.59 8.05
C TRP A 210 2.72 7.35 8.11
N THR A 211 2.83 6.75 9.28
CA THR A 211 3.63 5.55 9.53
C THR A 211 2.76 4.33 9.76
N PHE A 212 3.30 3.17 9.39
CA PHE A 212 2.70 1.86 9.64
C PHE A 212 3.71 0.93 10.29
N GLN A 213 3.19 -0.10 10.97
CA GLN A 213 3.97 -1.19 11.50
C GLN A 213 3.52 -2.50 10.86
N THR A 214 4.42 -3.15 10.15
CA THR A 214 4.12 -4.39 9.42
C THR A 214 4.94 -5.55 9.99
N PRO A 215 4.33 -6.67 10.37
CA PRO A 215 5.06 -7.87 10.78
C PRO A 215 5.78 -8.47 9.57
N VAL A 216 7.08 -8.67 9.69
CA VAL A 216 7.93 -9.34 8.69
C VAL A 216 8.68 -10.46 9.38
N ALA A 217 8.30 -11.71 9.10
CA ALA A 217 8.77 -12.89 9.83
C ALA A 217 8.58 -12.71 11.35
N GLU A 218 9.63 -12.81 12.14
CA GLU A 218 9.60 -12.65 13.60
C GLU A 218 9.82 -11.22 14.10
N ARG A 219 9.97 -10.25 13.17
CA ARG A 219 10.26 -8.84 13.48
C ARG A 219 9.14 -7.94 12.99
N THR A 220 9.08 -6.75 13.56
CA THR A 220 8.23 -5.67 13.08
C THR A 220 9.07 -4.72 12.25
N ARG A 221 8.66 -4.47 10.99
CA ARG A 221 9.21 -3.42 10.14
C ARG A 221 8.34 -2.18 10.25
N GLY A 222 8.95 -1.02 10.43
CA GLY A 222 8.30 0.27 10.30
C GLY A 222 8.26 0.70 8.84
N VAL A 223 7.20 1.38 8.46
CA VAL A 223 7.04 1.91 7.11
C VAL A 223 6.61 3.37 7.20
N ILE A 224 7.35 4.25 6.53
CA ILE A 224 6.84 5.58 6.17
C ILE A 224 5.94 5.35 4.96
N GLY A 225 4.66 5.15 5.22
CA GLY A 225 3.71 4.78 4.18
C GLY A 225 3.40 5.93 3.25
N MET A 226 3.22 7.13 3.82
CA MET A 226 3.01 8.35 3.03
C MET A 226 3.60 9.56 3.74
N ILE A 227 4.23 10.44 2.97
CA ILE A 227 4.73 11.74 3.43
C ILE A 227 4.54 12.75 2.31
N GLY A 228 3.96 13.90 2.61
CA GLY A 228 3.71 14.93 1.61
C GLY A 228 3.60 16.32 2.20
N VAL A 229 3.87 17.31 1.35
CA VAL A 229 3.69 18.74 1.63
C VAL A 229 2.89 19.31 0.47
N VAL A 230 1.86 20.10 0.76
CA VAL A 230 1.03 20.72 -0.27
C VAL A 230 1.87 21.65 -1.17
N PRO A 231 1.55 21.78 -2.46
CA PRO A 231 2.39 22.47 -3.44
C PRO A 231 2.86 23.86 -3.00
N GLU A 232 1.99 24.67 -2.40
CA GLU A 232 2.25 26.06 -2.00
C GLU A 232 3.29 26.20 -0.88
N TYR A 233 3.54 25.10 -0.16
CA TYR A 233 4.50 25.05 0.95
C TYR A 233 5.74 24.22 0.66
N ARG A 234 5.88 23.68 -0.57
CA ARG A 234 7.09 22.95 -0.98
C ARG A 234 8.32 23.87 -1.03
N GLY A 235 9.51 23.28 -0.97
CA GLY A 235 10.78 24.03 -1.01
C GLY A 235 11.17 24.73 0.29
N ARG A 236 10.36 24.68 1.34
CA ARG A 236 10.59 25.35 2.63
C ARG A 236 11.24 24.44 3.68
N GLY A 237 11.80 23.28 3.30
CA GLY A 237 12.48 22.36 4.22
C GLY A 237 11.56 21.50 5.10
N LEU A 238 10.24 21.50 4.88
CA LEU A 238 9.23 20.88 5.75
C LEU A 238 9.24 19.35 5.73
N SER A 239 9.65 18.73 4.63
CA SER A 239 9.63 17.27 4.49
C SER A 239 10.62 16.57 5.45
N ARG A 240 11.75 17.19 5.78
CA ARG A 240 12.73 16.61 6.71
C ARG A 240 12.17 16.47 8.14
N PRO A 241 11.65 17.51 8.79
CA PRO A 241 11.07 17.37 10.13
C PRO A 241 9.85 16.42 10.16
N LEU A 242 9.01 16.40 9.12
CA LEU A 242 7.91 15.42 8.99
C LEU A 242 8.43 13.99 8.95
N LEU A 243 9.43 13.70 8.11
CA LEU A 243 10.05 12.39 8.00
C LEU A 243 10.64 11.95 9.36
N LEU A 244 11.42 12.82 9.99
CA LEU A 244 12.09 12.50 11.24
C LEU A 244 11.11 12.33 12.42
N ALA A 245 9.98 13.03 12.43
CA ALA A 245 8.92 12.79 13.42
C ALA A 245 8.33 11.38 13.27
N GLY A 246 8.03 10.95 12.04
CA GLY A 246 7.56 9.59 11.76
C GLY A 246 8.59 8.53 12.15
N MET A 247 9.87 8.75 11.81
CA MET A 247 10.96 7.85 12.19
C MET A 247 11.17 7.79 13.71
N ALA A 248 11.09 8.94 14.40
CA ALA A 248 11.22 9.00 15.86
C ALA A 248 10.10 8.20 16.55
N TYR A 249 8.87 8.32 16.07
CA TYR A 249 7.76 7.50 16.55
C TYR A 249 8.03 6.00 16.37
N LEU A 250 8.44 5.55 15.17
CA LEU A 250 8.74 4.15 14.92
C LEU A 250 9.88 3.63 15.82
N ARG A 251 10.91 4.44 16.04
CA ARG A 251 12.02 4.12 16.96
C ARG A 251 11.53 3.99 18.41
N SER A 252 10.68 4.91 18.88
CA SER A 252 10.10 4.84 20.23
C SER A 252 9.20 3.61 20.44
N ALA A 253 8.64 3.07 19.34
CA ALA A 253 7.90 1.82 19.33
C ALA A 253 8.80 0.56 19.20
N GLY A 254 10.13 0.71 19.31
CA GLY A 254 11.09 -0.40 19.25
C GLY A 254 11.38 -0.91 17.84
N VAL A 255 11.02 -0.14 16.80
CA VAL A 255 11.26 -0.54 15.41
C VAL A 255 12.58 0.05 14.90
N TYR A 256 13.46 -0.81 14.41
CA TYR A 256 14.81 -0.46 13.95
C TYR A 256 15.00 -0.57 12.43
N ASP A 257 14.12 -1.29 11.72
CA ASP A 257 14.10 -1.42 10.28
C ASP A 257 12.94 -0.57 9.74
N ILE A 258 13.27 0.61 9.19
CA ILE A 258 12.29 1.58 8.68
C ILE A 258 12.40 1.64 7.17
N GLY A 259 11.33 1.26 6.48
CA GLY A 259 11.27 1.26 5.02
C GLY A 259 10.35 2.33 4.46
N LEU A 260 10.55 2.63 3.18
CA LEU A 260 9.64 3.42 2.36
C LEU A 260 9.81 3.07 0.88
N HIS A 261 8.80 3.42 0.09
CA HIS A 261 8.87 3.35 -1.36
C HIS A 261 8.81 4.75 -1.97
N VAL A 262 9.63 5.00 -2.97
CA VAL A 262 9.67 6.29 -3.65
C VAL A 262 9.77 6.09 -5.16
N ASP A 263 9.00 6.85 -5.93
CA ASP A 263 9.13 6.88 -7.38
C ASP A 263 10.58 7.19 -7.77
N GLN A 264 11.16 6.36 -8.64
CA GLN A 264 12.54 6.51 -9.11
C GLN A 264 12.79 7.90 -9.73
N THR A 265 11.76 8.52 -10.30
CA THR A 265 11.85 9.85 -10.93
C THR A 265 11.72 11.00 -9.94
N ASN A 266 11.29 10.75 -8.69
CA ASN A 266 11.15 11.78 -7.66
C ASN A 266 12.52 12.15 -7.04
N ALA A 267 13.32 12.89 -7.79
CA ALA A 267 14.67 13.30 -7.37
C ALA A 267 14.71 14.12 -6.07
N PRO A 268 13.77 15.08 -5.81
CA PRO A 268 13.75 15.80 -4.53
C PRO A 268 13.57 14.89 -3.31
N ALA A 269 12.61 13.95 -3.36
CA ALA A 269 12.36 13.01 -2.27
C ALA A 269 13.55 12.05 -2.07
N ARG A 270 14.10 11.52 -3.15
CA ARG A 270 15.29 10.65 -3.09
C ARG A 270 16.47 11.34 -2.41
N ARG A 271 16.80 12.61 -2.79
CA ARG A 271 17.86 13.38 -2.11
C ARG A 271 17.63 13.54 -0.60
N LEU A 272 16.37 13.76 -0.20
CA LEU A 272 16.01 13.82 1.22
C LEU A 272 16.30 12.49 1.93
N TYR A 273 15.85 11.37 1.36
CA TYR A 273 16.01 10.05 1.96
C TYR A 273 17.48 9.64 2.03
N ASP A 274 18.25 9.88 0.97
CA ASP A 274 19.71 9.62 0.95
C ASP A 274 20.44 10.45 2.03
N ALA A 275 20.07 11.72 2.20
CA ALA A 275 20.66 12.62 3.22
C ALA A 275 20.27 12.23 4.66
N VAL A 276 19.17 11.49 4.86
CA VAL A 276 18.75 10.94 6.16
C VAL A 276 19.42 9.59 6.44
N GLY A 277 19.99 8.93 5.43
CA GLY A 277 20.66 7.65 5.57
C GLY A 277 19.88 6.45 5.07
N PHE A 278 18.78 6.64 4.34
CA PHE A 278 18.12 5.54 3.67
C PHE A 278 19.00 4.94 2.56
N ARG A 279 18.92 3.62 2.38
CA ARG A 279 19.66 2.89 1.34
C ARG A 279 18.70 2.06 0.50
N LYS A 280 18.94 2.02 -0.81
CA LYS A 280 18.14 1.21 -1.74
C LYS A 280 18.41 -0.27 -1.50
N THR A 281 17.34 -1.04 -1.32
CA THR A 281 17.38 -2.49 -1.11
C THR A 281 16.69 -3.27 -2.22
N GLY A 282 15.88 -2.61 -3.04
CA GLY A 282 15.14 -3.24 -4.12
C GLY A 282 14.36 -2.25 -4.97
N GLU A 283 13.51 -2.82 -5.80
CA GLU A 283 12.59 -2.06 -6.65
C GLU A 283 11.24 -2.72 -6.70
N LEU A 284 10.21 -1.90 -6.85
CA LEU A 284 8.86 -2.29 -7.18
C LEU A 284 8.52 -1.79 -8.57
N ASN A 285 8.11 -2.71 -9.42
CA ASN A 285 7.77 -2.45 -10.81
C ASN A 285 6.26 -2.44 -10.99
N TRP A 286 5.72 -1.31 -11.37
CA TRP A 286 4.32 -1.17 -11.74
C TRP A 286 4.15 -1.44 -13.21
N PHE A 287 3.35 -2.45 -13.52
CA PHE A 287 2.97 -2.83 -14.87
C PHE A 287 1.56 -2.33 -15.18
N GLU A 288 1.34 -1.91 -16.40
CA GLU A 288 0.06 -1.40 -16.91
C GLU A 288 -0.44 -2.25 -18.07
N VAL A 289 -1.74 -2.51 -18.09
CA VAL A 289 -2.48 -3.02 -19.25
C VAL A 289 -3.62 -2.07 -19.61
N ARG A 290 -3.73 -1.73 -20.88
CA ARG A 290 -4.88 -0.97 -21.40
C ARG A 290 -6.07 -1.88 -21.53
N LEU A 291 -7.21 -1.45 -21.00
CA LEU A 291 -8.39 -2.28 -20.90
C LEU A 291 -9.40 -2.01 -22.03
N GLY A 292 -9.11 -1.23 -23.04
CA GLY A 292 -10.01 -0.92 -24.17
C GLY A 292 -11.50 -0.98 -23.79
N LEU A 293 -12.25 0.07 -24.00
CA LEU A 293 -13.71 -0.04 -24.02
C LEU A 293 -14.06 -0.69 -25.37
N GLU A 294 -14.62 -1.92 -25.33
CA GLU A 294 -15.28 -2.50 -26.50
C GLU A 294 -16.53 -1.71 -26.83
#